data_fb5326ca60de7a72879971406f4fabc2
#
_entry.id   fb5326ca60de7a72879971406f4fabc2
#
_cell.length_a   1.000
_cell.length_b   1.000
_cell.length_c   1.000
_cell.angle_alpha   90.00
_cell.angle_beta   90.00
_cell.angle_gamma   90.00
#
_symmetry.space_group_name_H-M   'P 1'
#
loop_
_entity.id
_entity.type
_entity.pdbx_description
1 polymer ?
#
loop_
_entity_poly.entity_id
_entity_poly.type
_entity_poly.pdbx_seq_one_letter_code
_entity_poly.pdbx_strand_id
1 'polypeptide(L)'
;MDYDDQMVYAYTMLRSVPELLRHFQELYPYICVDEAQDTSKIQHAIIALLASGSENLFMVGDEDQSIYGFRAAYPEALLTFEKNYPDAKVLLMEENFRSDARIVLAADRFIQKNTLRHEKHMKAARKPASDIREISLRSRKAQYTYLAKLAEGCTSQTAILYRDNECILPLVDLLERNGIPYQMRNAELSFFSHRTILDIINIIKLAQNPMDTEAFLQIYYKIGTYLRKQEAIRIARISEEKRIPVLDVAAEDPDLNGHVLGSVRSMRTHLQNLLQDSGERALYRIMQYMGYQEYLNRSGLSDSKLEILRILGSRADSPMELAERLEQLKVLIREKEPDRKCPLILSTIHASKGLEYDSVYLIDVADGILPESIPQNLHQASAEELKAYEEERRLFYVGVTRAKDHLTLFTTNRPSTFCSEFLGKSSVTEEGRKNLMPVESRISRTFKQARPYAAVAGIRQTKASEELYFRLKEELGTGVIVEHKKYGEGVVTQLDDRLVHIMFQDDTLRMMDLKILANAGLLKVKK
;
A
#
# COMPACT_ATOMS: atom_id res chain seq x y z
N MET A 1 -13.03 -15.71 -27.23
CA MET A 1 -12.17 -16.81 -26.71
C MET A 1 -11.03 -16.15 -25.96
N ASP A 2 -10.99 -16.31 -24.66
CA ASP A 2 -9.91 -15.85 -23.81
C ASP A 2 -8.87 -16.97 -23.53
N TYR A 3 -7.89 -16.71 -22.69
CA TYR A 3 -6.83 -17.71 -22.39
C TYR A 3 -7.37 -18.94 -21.66
N ASP A 4 -8.38 -18.76 -20.79
CA ASP A 4 -8.98 -19.86 -20.05
C ASP A 4 -9.79 -20.75 -20.98
N ASP A 5 -10.54 -20.16 -21.91
CA ASP A 5 -11.22 -20.88 -22.99
C ASP A 5 -10.27 -21.77 -23.79
N GLN A 6 -9.07 -21.24 -24.15
CA GLN A 6 -8.09 -22.01 -24.91
C GLN A 6 -7.66 -23.28 -24.16
N MET A 7 -7.42 -23.18 -22.85
CA MET A 7 -7.05 -24.34 -22.02
C MET A 7 -8.20 -25.34 -21.92
N VAL A 8 -9.43 -24.87 -21.71
CA VAL A 8 -10.63 -25.71 -21.62
C VAL A 8 -10.88 -26.44 -22.95
N TYR A 9 -10.76 -25.73 -24.08
CA TYR A 9 -10.91 -26.35 -25.39
C TYR A 9 -9.80 -27.37 -25.69
N ALA A 10 -8.55 -27.03 -25.40
CA ALA A 10 -7.42 -27.96 -25.59
C ALA A 10 -7.64 -29.25 -24.76
N TYR A 11 -7.98 -29.14 -23.50
CA TYR A 11 -8.30 -30.27 -22.64
C TYR A 11 -9.45 -31.12 -23.20
N THR A 12 -10.56 -30.44 -23.58
CA THR A 12 -11.76 -31.11 -24.11
C THR A 12 -11.46 -31.84 -25.42
N MET A 13 -10.74 -31.20 -26.33
CA MET A 13 -10.35 -31.81 -27.62
C MET A 13 -9.48 -33.03 -27.42
N LEU A 14 -8.42 -32.94 -26.62
CA LEU A 14 -7.53 -34.06 -26.31
C LEU A 14 -8.27 -35.24 -25.67
N ARG A 15 -9.23 -34.94 -24.77
CA ARG A 15 -10.02 -35.97 -24.10
C ARG A 15 -11.07 -36.62 -25.01
N SER A 16 -11.68 -35.82 -25.90
CA SER A 16 -12.84 -36.26 -26.70
C SER A 16 -12.45 -36.87 -28.07
N VAL A 17 -11.22 -36.61 -28.55
CA VAL A 17 -10.73 -37.05 -29.85
C VAL A 17 -9.48 -37.89 -29.65
N PRO A 18 -9.61 -39.26 -29.48
CA PRO A 18 -8.46 -40.13 -29.20
C PRO A 18 -7.37 -40.13 -30.27
N GLU A 19 -7.73 -39.92 -31.53
CA GLU A 19 -6.77 -39.82 -32.62
C GLU A 19 -5.89 -38.59 -32.51
N LEU A 20 -6.47 -37.46 -32.11
CA LEU A 20 -5.75 -36.22 -31.87
C LEU A 20 -4.78 -36.37 -30.68
N LEU A 21 -5.23 -36.97 -29.58
CA LEU A 21 -4.38 -37.27 -28.44
C LEU A 21 -3.21 -38.15 -28.82
N ARG A 22 -3.47 -39.24 -29.54
CA ARG A 22 -2.42 -40.18 -30.02
C ARG A 22 -1.42 -39.47 -30.92
N HIS A 23 -1.90 -38.61 -31.84
CA HIS A 23 -1.01 -37.85 -32.70
C HIS A 23 -0.03 -36.99 -31.90
N PHE A 24 -0.49 -36.27 -30.87
CA PHE A 24 0.40 -35.47 -30.03
C PHE A 24 1.31 -36.33 -29.14
N GLN A 25 0.86 -37.47 -28.64
CA GLN A 25 1.68 -38.41 -27.87
C GLN A 25 2.82 -39.02 -28.72
N GLU A 26 2.55 -39.30 -29.98
CA GLU A 26 3.58 -39.79 -30.94
C GLU A 26 4.55 -38.66 -31.32
N LEU A 27 4.06 -37.44 -31.49
CA LEU A 27 4.86 -36.25 -31.82
C LEU A 27 5.77 -35.83 -30.66
N TYR A 28 5.29 -35.95 -29.42
CA TYR A 28 5.98 -35.54 -28.19
C TYR A 28 6.13 -36.71 -27.21
N PRO A 29 7.03 -37.68 -27.48
CA PRO A 29 7.19 -38.86 -26.64
C PRO A 29 7.85 -38.58 -25.28
N TYR A 30 8.44 -37.39 -25.09
CA TYR A 30 9.02 -36.92 -23.84
C TYR A 30 8.42 -35.55 -23.50
N ILE A 31 7.98 -35.37 -22.26
CA ILE A 31 7.39 -34.13 -21.77
C ILE A 31 8.24 -33.62 -20.62
N CYS A 32 8.74 -32.39 -20.76
CA CYS A 32 9.46 -31.69 -19.71
C CYS A 32 8.64 -30.46 -19.26
N VAL A 33 8.42 -30.32 -17.96
CA VAL A 33 7.70 -29.21 -17.36
C VAL A 33 8.65 -28.49 -16.40
N ASP A 34 8.92 -27.22 -16.68
CA ASP A 34 9.68 -26.35 -15.80
C ASP A 34 8.72 -25.46 -15.02
N GLU A 35 9.15 -24.97 -13.85
CA GLU A 35 8.34 -24.15 -12.95
C GLU A 35 6.96 -24.79 -12.64
N ALA A 36 6.93 -26.10 -12.45
CA ALA A 36 5.68 -26.87 -12.34
C ALA A 36 4.76 -26.38 -11.19
N GLN A 37 5.30 -25.71 -10.16
CA GLN A 37 4.53 -25.12 -9.07
C GLN A 37 3.64 -23.96 -9.51
N ASP A 38 3.90 -23.35 -10.67
CA ASP A 38 3.11 -22.22 -11.21
C ASP A 38 2.04 -22.67 -12.20
N THR A 39 2.00 -23.97 -12.53
CA THR A 39 1.05 -24.56 -13.47
C THR A 39 -0.33 -24.70 -12.81
N SER A 40 -1.39 -24.37 -13.55
CA SER A 40 -2.78 -24.54 -13.08
C SER A 40 -3.25 -25.99 -13.15
N LYS A 41 -4.34 -26.32 -12.45
CA LYS A 41 -4.95 -27.66 -12.47
C LYS A 41 -5.28 -28.14 -13.88
N ILE A 42 -5.80 -27.26 -14.73
CA ILE A 42 -6.15 -27.62 -16.11
C ILE A 42 -4.91 -27.90 -16.95
N GLN A 43 -3.84 -27.14 -16.76
CA GLN A 43 -2.55 -27.40 -17.42
C GLN A 43 -1.97 -28.74 -16.97
N HIS A 44 -1.99 -29.05 -15.68
CA HIS A 44 -1.60 -30.38 -15.19
C HIS A 44 -2.47 -31.50 -15.76
N ALA A 45 -3.77 -31.28 -15.93
CA ALA A 45 -4.64 -32.28 -16.57
C ALA A 45 -4.32 -32.49 -18.05
N ILE A 46 -3.95 -31.45 -18.79
CA ILE A 46 -3.49 -31.54 -20.18
C ILE A 46 -2.15 -32.32 -20.25
N ILE A 47 -1.20 -31.98 -19.37
CA ILE A 47 0.10 -32.65 -19.26
C ILE A 47 -0.11 -34.14 -18.98
N ALA A 48 -0.98 -34.49 -18.03
CA ALA A 48 -1.30 -35.86 -17.69
C ALA A 48 -1.89 -36.66 -18.87
N LEU A 49 -2.79 -36.06 -19.68
CA LEU A 49 -3.31 -36.69 -20.91
C LEU A 49 -2.20 -36.93 -21.92
N LEU A 50 -1.36 -35.93 -22.15
CA LEU A 50 -0.26 -36.05 -23.11
C LEU A 50 0.77 -37.10 -22.66
N ALA A 51 1.09 -37.16 -21.37
CA ALA A 51 2.04 -38.11 -20.82
C ALA A 51 1.51 -39.55 -20.72
N SER A 52 0.19 -39.77 -20.71
CA SER A 52 -0.42 -41.08 -20.43
C SER A 52 -0.04 -42.20 -21.43
N GLY A 53 0.48 -41.86 -22.58
CA GLY A 53 0.91 -42.86 -23.60
C GLY A 53 2.27 -43.45 -23.34
N SER A 54 3.21 -42.67 -22.81
CA SER A 54 4.63 -43.09 -22.65
C SER A 54 5.11 -43.03 -21.20
N GLU A 55 4.42 -42.27 -20.35
CA GLU A 55 4.79 -41.91 -18.97
C GLU A 55 6.19 -41.24 -18.84
N ASN A 56 6.77 -40.81 -19.99
CA ASN A 56 8.04 -40.09 -20.01
C ASN A 56 7.82 -38.61 -19.61
N LEU A 57 7.51 -38.39 -18.36
CA LEU A 57 7.25 -37.08 -17.78
C LEU A 57 8.38 -36.68 -16.83
N PHE A 58 8.98 -35.51 -17.09
CA PHE A 58 9.99 -34.91 -16.25
C PHE A 58 9.48 -33.54 -15.76
N MET A 59 9.32 -33.38 -14.45
CA MET A 59 8.88 -32.12 -13.86
C MET A 59 9.98 -31.53 -13.00
N VAL A 60 10.21 -30.23 -13.14
CA VAL A 60 11.06 -29.44 -12.27
C VAL A 60 10.22 -28.34 -11.63
N GLY A 61 10.38 -28.16 -10.35
CA GLY A 61 9.64 -27.14 -9.62
C GLY A 61 10.09 -27.01 -8.17
N ASP A 62 9.68 -25.91 -7.56
CA ASP A 62 9.93 -25.59 -6.15
C ASP A 62 8.65 -25.00 -5.55
N GLU A 63 7.91 -25.78 -4.77
CA GLU A 63 6.68 -25.34 -4.12
C GLU A 63 6.89 -24.15 -3.17
N ASP A 64 8.11 -24.00 -2.65
CA ASP A 64 8.49 -22.83 -1.82
C ASP A 64 8.58 -21.53 -2.66
N GLN A 65 8.61 -21.63 -3.99
CA GLN A 65 8.58 -20.50 -4.92
C GLN A 65 7.24 -20.33 -5.63
N SER A 66 6.18 -21.04 -5.21
CA SER A 66 4.82 -20.84 -5.72
C SER A 66 4.20 -19.58 -5.17
N ILE A 67 4.14 -18.52 -6.00
CA ILE A 67 3.65 -17.18 -5.65
C ILE A 67 2.57 -16.68 -6.62
N TYR A 68 2.03 -17.56 -7.47
CA TYR A 68 0.99 -17.23 -8.45
C TYR A 68 -0.35 -17.90 -8.13
N GLY A 69 -0.69 -18.05 -6.83
CA GLY A 69 -1.97 -18.58 -6.38
C GLY A 69 -3.16 -17.79 -6.93
N PHE A 70 -3.03 -16.47 -7.07
CA PHE A 70 -4.03 -15.60 -7.71
C PHE A 70 -4.25 -15.88 -9.22
N ARG A 71 -3.36 -16.63 -9.88
CA ARG A 71 -3.50 -17.17 -11.24
C ARG A 71 -3.89 -18.63 -11.27
N ALA A 72 -4.44 -19.15 -10.17
CA ALA A 72 -4.82 -20.55 -10.00
C ALA A 72 -3.66 -21.56 -10.12
N ALA A 73 -2.42 -21.15 -9.77
CA ALA A 73 -1.30 -22.07 -9.63
C ALA A 73 -1.64 -23.20 -8.65
N TYR A 74 -1.16 -24.42 -8.97
CA TYR A 74 -1.49 -25.63 -8.22
C TYR A 74 -0.22 -26.37 -7.77
N PRO A 75 0.52 -25.86 -6.79
CA PRO A 75 1.76 -26.47 -6.30
C PRO A 75 1.55 -27.86 -5.68
N GLU A 76 0.32 -28.17 -5.24
CA GLU A 76 -0.05 -29.48 -4.71
C GLU A 76 0.20 -30.62 -5.70
N ALA A 77 0.28 -30.32 -7.01
CA ALA A 77 0.64 -31.33 -8.02
C ALA A 77 2.05 -31.89 -7.81
N LEU A 78 3.01 -31.06 -7.37
CA LEU A 78 4.36 -31.53 -7.00
C LEU A 78 4.31 -32.40 -5.74
N LEU A 79 3.57 -31.96 -4.71
CA LEU A 79 3.47 -32.67 -3.44
C LEU A 79 2.77 -34.04 -3.56
N THR A 80 1.95 -34.23 -4.58
CA THR A 80 1.23 -35.48 -4.83
C THR A 80 1.79 -36.27 -6.01
N PHE A 81 2.96 -35.88 -6.54
CA PHE A 81 3.52 -36.45 -7.76
C PHE A 81 3.76 -37.95 -7.64
N GLU A 82 4.45 -38.44 -6.60
CA GLU A 82 4.70 -39.86 -6.36
C GLU A 82 3.40 -40.65 -6.16
N LYS A 83 2.35 -40.02 -5.61
CA LYS A 83 1.05 -40.67 -5.47
C LYS A 83 0.38 -40.89 -6.83
N ASN A 84 0.55 -39.95 -7.76
CA ASN A 84 -0.04 -40.03 -9.09
C ASN A 84 0.81 -40.88 -10.06
N TYR A 85 2.12 -40.96 -9.80
CA TYR A 85 3.11 -41.73 -10.57
C TYR A 85 3.96 -42.58 -9.63
N PRO A 86 3.49 -43.77 -9.22
CA PRO A 86 4.15 -44.61 -8.19
C PRO A 86 5.58 -45.01 -8.50
N ASP A 87 5.92 -45.14 -9.80
CA ASP A 87 7.27 -45.50 -10.28
C ASP A 87 8.20 -44.28 -10.48
N ALA A 88 7.71 -43.07 -10.19
CA ALA A 88 8.50 -41.87 -10.35
C ALA A 88 9.64 -41.78 -9.33
N LYS A 89 10.74 -41.15 -9.75
CA LYS A 89 11.87 -40.82 -8.89
C LYS A 89 11.84 -39.34 -8.56
N VAL A 90 11.70 -39.01 -7.28
CA VAL A 90 11.83 -37.63 -6.78
C VAL A 90 13.28 -37.39 -6.36
N LEU A 91 13.88 -36.35 -6.94
CA LEU A 91 15.25 -35.93 -6.65
C LEU A 91 15.22 -34.54 -6.04
N LEU A 92 15.82 -34.37 -4.88
CA LEU A 92 15.90 -33.07 -4.20
C LEU A 92 17.18 -32.36 -4.63
N MET A 93 17.04 -31.11 -5.09
CA MET A 93 18.16 -30.20 -5.38
C MET A 93 18.32 -29.24 -4.21
N GLU A 94 19.18 -29.60 -3.24
CA GLU A 94 19.34 -28.86 -2.00
C GLU A 94 20.50 -27.85 -2.02
N GLU A 95 21.39 -27.90 -3.03
CA GLU A 95 22.54 -26.99 -3.11
C GLU A 95 22.18 -25.67 -3.80
N ASN A 96 22.41 -24.56 -3.10
CA ASN A 96 22.23 -23.21 -3.61
C ASN A 96 23.57 -22.58 -3.98
N PHE A 97 23.79 -22.36 -5.29
CA PHE A 97 24.99 -21.75 -5.85
C PHE A 97 24.89 -20.23 -6.04
N ARG A 98 23.69 -19.66 -5.92
CA ARG A 98 23.40 -18.25 -6.17
C ARG A 98 23.84 -17.36 -5.02
N SER A 99 23.29 -17.61 -3.84
CA SER A 99 23.27 -16.66 -2.74
C SER A 99 24.39 -16.91 -1.71
N ASP A 100 24.79 -15.84 -1.03
CA ASP A 100 25.63 -15.90 0.15
C ASP A 100 25.07 -16.88 1.19
N ALA A 101 25.95 -17.60 1.88
CA ALA A 101 25.55 -18.63 2.83
C ALA A 101 24.61 -18.12 3.94
N ARG A 102 24.77 -16.88 4.40
CA ARG A 102 23.91 -16.30 5.45
C ARG A 102 22.49 -16.08 4.93
N ILE A 103 22.35 -15.68 3.66
CA ILE A 103 21.04 -15.53 3.01
C ILE A 103 20.37 -16.88 2.89
N VAL A 104 21.08 -17.90 2.40
CA VAL A 104 20.54 -19.26 2.25
C VAL A 104 20.07 -19.82 3.59
N LEU A 105 20.92 -19.77 4.63
CA LEU A 105 20.58 -20.28 5.96
C LEU A 105 19.40 -19.56 6.62
N ALA A 106 19.31 -18.25 6.44
CA ALA A 106 18.17 -17.47 6.96
C ALA A 106 16.89 -17.79 6.21
N ALA A 107 16.97 -17.91 4.88
CA ALA A 107 15.84 -18.23 4.02
C ALA A 107 15.31 -19.64 4.27
N ASP A 108 16.22 -20.63 4.41
CA ASP A 108 15.85 -22.02 4.75
C ASP A 108 15.09 -22.07 6.07
N ARG A 109 15.67 -21.53 7.15
CA ARG A 109 15.02 -21.47 8.47
C ARG A 109 13.66 -20.77 8.42
N PHE A 110 13.52 -19.74 7.62
CA PHE A 110 12.29 -18.96 7.49
C PHE A 110 11.19 -19.75 6.79
N ILE A 111 11.51 -20.41 5.66
CA ILE A 111 10.53 -21.14 4.86
C ILE A 111 10.09 -22.46 5.50
N GLN A 112 10.91 -23.05 6.37
CA GLN A 112 10.56 -24.26 7.13
C GLN A 112 9.28 -24.10 7.98
N LYS A 113 8.81 -22.89 8.22
CA LYS A 113 7.56 -22.62 8.95
C LYS A 113 6.30 -22.87 8.13
N ASN A 114 6.42 -23.00 6.81
CA ASN A 114 5.31 -23.44 5.95
C ASN A 114 5.11 -24.93 6.10
N THR A 115 3.85 -25.38 6.03
CA THR A 115 3.46 -26.78 6.24
C THR A 115 3.28 -27.55 4.94
N LEU A 116 2.85 -26.88 3.86
CA LEU A 116 2.58 -27.49 2.56
C LEU A 116 3.86 -27.44 1.70
N ARG A 117 4.83 -28.33 2.03
CA ARG A 117 6.12 -28.43 1.33
C ARG A 117 6.76 -29.82 1.54
N HIS A 118 7.69 -30.17 0.65
CA HIS A 118 8.58 -31.32 0.88
C HIS A 118 9.56 -31.03 2.01
N GLU A 119 9.95 -32.04 2.74
CA GLU A 119 11.03 -31.96 3.71
C GLU A 119 12.37 -31.86 2.96
N LYS A 120 12.89 -30.64 2.87
CA LYS A 120 14.16 -30.31 2.22
C LYS A 120 14.86 -29.18 2.96
N HIS A 121 16.20 -29.19 2.94
CA HIS A 121 17.02 -28.17 3.57
C HIS A 121 18.04 -27.62 2.58
N MET A 122 18.00 -26.33 2.34
CA MET A 122 18.90 -25.67 1.41
C MET A 122 20.31 -25.54 1.99
N LYS A 123 21.30 -26.00 1.25
CA LYS A 123 22.72 -25.95 1.56
C LYS A 123 23.40 -24.89 0.69
N ALA A 124 24.17 -23.99 1.31
CA ALA A 124 24.90 -23.00 0.56
C ALA A 124 26.20 -23.57 -0.01
N ALA A 125 26.39 -23.48 -1.32
CA ALA A 125 27.68 -23.77 -1.95
C ALA A 125 28.68 -22.63 -1.78
N ARG A 126 28.22 -21.40 -1.59
CA ARG A 126 29.04 -20.19 -1.39
C ARG A 126 29.36 -19.99 0.10
N LYS A 127 30.52 -19.37 0.35
CA LYS A 127 30.93 -18.98 1.71
C LYS A 127 30.21 -17.72 2.17
N PRO A 128 30.07 -17.50 3.51
CA PRO A 128 29.52 -16.26 4.04
C PRO A 128 30.51 -15.11 3.78
N ALA A 129 30.06 -14.06 3.10
CA ALA A 129 30.84 -12.88 2.77
C ALA A 129 30.20 -11.58 3.28
N SER A 130 28.87 -11.52 3.37
CA SER A 130 28.12 -10.30 3.72
C SER A 130 27.12 -10.56 4.83
N ASP A 131 26.88 -9.55 5.68
CA ASP A 131 25.80 -9.58 6.66
C ASP A 131 24.47 -9.15 6.01
N ILE A 132 23.40 -9.81 6.42
CA ILE A 132 22.04 -9.35 6.13
C ILE A 132 21.79 -8.10 6.99
N ARG A 133 21.41 -7.01 6.33
CA ARG A 133 21.16 -5.73 7.01
C ARG A 133 19.68 -5.49 7.19
N GLU A 134 19.30 -4.97 8.34
CA GLU A 134 18.01 -4.36 8.58
C GLU A 134 18.20 -2.86 8.77
N ILE A 135 17.44 -2.07 8.01
CA ILE A 135 17.40 -0.62 8.15
C ILE A 135 15.98 -0.24 8.58
N SER A 136 15.84 0.10 9.86
CA SER A 136 14.57 0.56 10.41
C SER A 136 14.48 2.08 10.32
N LEU A 137 13.45 2.58 9.67
CA LEU A 137 13.22 4.00 9.43
C LEU A 137 11.93 4.48 10.08
N ARG A 138 11.87 5.77 10.43
CA ARG A 138 10.71 6.35 11.14
C ARG A 138 9.42 6.36 10.30
N SER A 139 9.52 6.38 8.98
CA SER A 139 8.37 6.41 8.08
C SER A 139 8.72 5.92 6.68
N ARG A 140 7.71 5.56 5.88
CA ARG A 140 7.87 5.25 4.46
C ARG A 140 8.46 6.42 3.67
N LYS A 141 8.12 7.67 4.00
CA LYS A 141 8.72 8.86 3.38
C LYS A 141 10.25 8.91 3.57
N ALA A 142 10.72 8.60 4.79
CA ALA A 142 12.17 8.53 5.08
C ALA A 142 12.84 7.39 4.30
N GLN A 143 12.17 6.26 4.11
CA GLN A 143 12.66 5.14 3.31
C GLN A 143 12.94 5.57 1.86
N TYR A 144 12.01 6.24 1.21
CA TYR A 144 12.21 6.70 -0.17
C TYR A 144 13.33 7.73 -0.29
N THR A 145 13.46 8.65 0.66
CA THR A 145 14.56 9.62 0.68
C THR A 145 15.92 8.93 0.85
N TYR A 146 15.99 7.91 1.70
CA TYR A 146 17.20 7.11 1.88
C TYR A 146 17.56 6.35 0.61
N LEU A 147 16.59 5.70 -0.03
CA LEU A 147 16.78 4.94 -1.27
C LEU A 147 17.18 5.81 -2.45
N ALA A 148 16.62 7.00 -2.58
CA ALA A 148 17.03 7.95 -3.61
C ALA A 148 18.51 8.35 -3.47
N LYS A 149 18.95 8.61 -2.23
CA LYS A 149 20.36 8.91 -1.92
C LYS A 149 21.30 7.74 -2.22
N LEU A 150 20.87 6.53 -1.95
CA LEU A 150 21.60 5.31 -2.26
C LEU A 150 21.71 5.09 -3.77
N ALA A 151 20.67 5.42 -4.51
CA ALA A 151 20.61 5.29 -5.96
C ALA A 151 21.66 6.17 -6.70
N GLU A 152 22.05 7.34 -6.14
CA GLU A 152 23.08 8.21 -6.70
C GLU A 152 24.45 7.51 -6.85
N GLY A 153 24.75 6.55 -5.98
CA GLY A 153 26.03 5.82 -5.97
C GLY A 153 25.95 4.40 -6.52
N CYS A 154 24.86 4.01 -7.19
CA CYS A 154 24.64 2.64 -7.64
C CYS A 154 25.52 2.30 -8.86
N THR A 155 26.48 1.36 -8.68
CA THR A 155 27.41 0.90 -9.73
C THR A 155 27.30 -0.59 -10.04
N SER A 156 26.73 -1.40 -9.15
CA SER A 156 26.49 -2.84 -9.32
C SER A 156 25.01 -3.14 -9.52
N GLN A 157 24.71 -4.31 -10.04
CA GLN A 157 23.32 -4.75 -10.28
C GLN A 157 22.53 -4.78 -8.98
N THR A 158 21.71 -3.76 -8.76
CA THR A 158 20.97 -3.55 -7.52
C THR A 158 19.48 -3.51 -7.80
N ALA A 159 18.73 -4.40 -7.16
CA ALA A 159 17.28 -4.40 -7.25
C ALA A 159 16.64 -3.80 -5.98
N ILE A 160 15.70 -2.89 -6.18
CA ILE A 160 14.75 -2.48 -5.15
C ILE A 160 13.48 -3.26 -5.41
N LEU A 161 13.18 -4.20 -4.50
CA LEU A 161 12.02 -5.08 -4.60
C LEU A 161 10.90 -4.59 -3.67
N TYR A 162 9.68 -4.63 -4.18
CA TYR A 162 8.48 -4.17 -3.48
C TYR A 162 7.29 -5.12 -3.73
N ARG A 163 6.30 -5.05 -2.84
CA ARG A 163 5.11 -5.92 -2.89
C ARG A 163 4.17 -5.53 -4.03
N ASP A 164 3.78 -4.25 -4.12
CA ASP A 164 2.79 -3.72 -5.05
C ASP A 164 3.34 -2.56 -5.86
N ASN A 165 2.85 -2.44 -7.10
CA ASN A 165 3.34 -1.43 -8.05
C ASN A 165 3.21 0.02 -7.55
N GLU A 166 2.20 0.33 -6.74
CA GLU A 166 2.04 1.66 -6.16
C GLU A 166 3.08 2.03 -5.10
N CYS A 167 3.64 1.03 -4.41
CA CYS A 167 4.65 1.25 -3.36
C CYS A 167 5.88 1.98 -3.87
N ILE A 168 6.23 1.84 -5.14
CA ILE A 168 7.44 2.44 -5.70
C ILE A 168 7.26 3.87 -6.21
N LEU A 169 6.01 4.33 -6.42
CA LEU A 169 5.73 5.64 -7.03
C LEU A 169 6.42 6.83 -6.34
N PRO A 170 6.47 6.91 -4.99
CA PRO A 170 7.20 7.99 -4.33
C PRO A 170 8.71 7.97 -4.57
N LEU A 171 9.29 6.79 -4.81
CA LEU A 171 10.70 6.68 -5.17
C LEU A 171 10.91 7.10 -6.63
N VAL A 172 10.06 6.63 -7.54
CA VAL A 172 10.09 7.06 -8.95
C VAL A 172 10.01 8.58 -9.05
N ASP A 173 9.09 9.22 -8.32
CA ASP A 173 8.99 10.67 -8.25
C ASP A 173 10.31 11.34 -7.85
N LEU A 174 11.01 10.81 -6.82
CA LEU A 174 12.29 11.34 -6.37
C LEU A 174 13.41 11.13 -7.39
N LEU A 175 13.50 9.94 -7.98
CA LEU A 175 14.52 9.62 -8.97
C LEU A 175 14.39 10.51 -10.20
N GLU A 176 13.17 10.70 -10.71
CA GLU A 176 12.90 11.59 -11.85
C GLU A 176 13.20 13.07 -11.53
N ARG A 177 12.80 13.56 -10.34
CA ARG A 177 13.13 14.94 -9.92
C ARG A 177 14.63 15.19 -9.79
N ASN A 178 15.40 14.17 -9.43
CA ASN A 178 16.85 14.27 -9.26
C ASN A 178 17.65 13.82 -10.50
N GLY A 179 16.98 13.41 -11.58
CA GLY A 179 17.63 12.93 -12.80
C GLY A 179 18.45 11.65 -12.61
N ILE A 180 18.08 10.80 -11.63
CA ILE A 180 18.78 9.56 -11.31
C ILE A 180 18.24 8.45 -12.23
N PRO A 181 19.11 7.78 -13.01
CA PRO A 181 18.67 6.70 -13.90
C PRO A 181 18.25 5.46 -13.14
N TYR A 182 17.21 4.78 -13.65
CA TYR A 182 16.72 3.50 -13.16
C TYR A 182 16.02 2.72 -14.27
N GLN A 183 15.96 1.40 -14.11
CA GLN A 183 15.09 0.53 -14.91
C GLN A 183 13.83 0.19 -14.11
N MET A 184 12.72 0.03 -14.80
CA MET A 184 11.46 -0.42 -14.18
C MET A 184 10.93 -1.64 -14.92
N ARG A 185 10.54 -2.68 -14.17
CA ARG A 185 9.94 -3.89 -14.72
C ARG A 185 8.45 -3.93 -14.42
N ASN A 186 7.65 -4.21 -15.47
CA ASN A 186 6.20 -4.40 -15.37
C ASN A 186 5.48 -3.28 -14.61
N ALA A 187 5.60 -2.06 -15.12
CA ALA A 187 4.91 -0.90 -14.56
C ALA A 187 3.41 -1.00 -14.82
N GLU A 188 2.63 -1.26 -13.80
CA GLU A 188 1.18 -1.14 -13.87
C GLU A 188 0.72 0.28 -13.53
N LEU A 189 -0.25 0.77 -14.28
CA LEU A 189 -0.82 2.11 -14.13
C LEU A 189 -2.15 2.12 -13.37
N SER A 190 -2.51 1.00 -12.73
CA SER A 190 -3.77 0.81 -11.99
C SER A 190 -3.98 1.84 -10.87
N PHE A 191 -2.90 2.30 -10.25
CA PHE A 191 -2.95 3.38 -9.25
C PHE A 191 -3.64 4.64 -9.81
N PHE A 192 -3.25 5.09 -11.01
CA PHE A 192 -3.75 6.34 -11.60
C PHE A 192 -5.21 6.24 -12.08
N SER A 193 -5.69 5.04 -12.36
CA SER A 193 -7.10 4.77 -12.69
C SER A 193 -7.95 4.36 -11.49
N HIS A 194 -7.35 4.26 -10.31
CA HIS A 194 -8.07 3.88 -9.12
C HIS A 194 -9.08 4.95 -8.71
N ARG A 195 -10.28 4.52 -8.34
CA ARG A 195 -11.42 5.39 -8.01
C ARG A 195 -11.05 6.50 -7.01
N THR A 196 -10.36 6.17 -5.93
CA THR A 196 -9.95 7.14 -4.91
C THR A 196 -9.06 8.24 -5.47
N ILE A 197 -8.13 7.90 -6.37
CA ILE A 197 -7.23 8.87 -7.01
C ILE A 197 -8.01 9.78 -7.95
N LEU A 198 -8.89 9.20 -8.78
CA LEU A 198 -9.77 9.97 -9.67
C LEU A 198 -10.71 10.89 -8.91
N ASP A 199 -11.26 10.44 -7.78
CA ASP A 199 -12.13 11.26 -6.93
C ASP A 199 -11.38 12.49 -6.39
N ILE A 200 -10.15 12.32 -5.90
CA ILE A 200 -9.32 13.41 -5.42
C ILE A 200 -8.97 14.39 -6.54
N ILE A 201 -8.62 13.87 -7.72
CA ILE A 201 -8.37 14.70 -8.91
C ILE A 201 -9.64 15.49 -9.27
N ASN A 202 -10.82 14.88 -9.25
CA ASN A 202 -12.08 15.58 -9.56
C ASN A 202 -12.43 16.64 -8.50
N ILE A 203 -12.13 16.41 -7.22
CA ILE A 203 -12.29 17.44 -6.20
C ILE A 203 -11.36 18.63 -6.46
N ILE A 204 -10.10 18.38 -6.83
CA ILE A 204 -9.13 19.43 -7.19
C ILE A 204 -9.60 20.19 -8.45
N LYS A 205 -10.06 19.48 -9.48
CA LYS A 205 -10.60 20.07 -10.71
C LYS A 205 -11.80 20.98 -10.42
N LEU A 206 -12.75 20.51 -9.60
CA LEU A 206 -13.90 21.31 -9.19
C LEU A 206 -13.50 22.56 -8.40
N ALA A 207 -12.49 22.47 -7.56
CA ALA A 207 -11.96 23.64 -6.85
C ALA A 207 -11.33 24.65 -7.83
N GLN A 208 -10.59 24.18 -8.83
CA GLN A 208 -9.96 25.02 -9.87
C GLN A 208 -10.98 25.61 -10.83
N ASN A 209 -11.96 24.83 -11.27
CA ASN A 209 -13.05 25.27 -12.11
C ASN A 209 -14.42 24.99 -11.44
N PRO A 210 -14.94 25.93 -10.65
CA PRO A 210 -16.21 25.76 -9.93
C PRO A 210 -17.44 25.54 -10.82
N MET A 211 -17.30 25.69 -12.15
CA MET A 211 -18.34 25.41 -13.15
C MET A 211 -18.21 24.02 -13.78
N ASP A 212 -17.26 23.19 -13.34
CA ASP A 212 -17.08 21.83 -13.85
C ASP A 212 -18.17 20.90 -13.28
N THR A 213 -19.29 20.85 -14.00
CA THR A 213 -20.46 20.04 -13.66
C THR A 213 -20.18 18.54 -13.76
N GLU A 214 -19.29 18.13 -14.68
CA GLU A 214 -18.90 16.73 -14.82
C GLU A 214 -18.13 16.26 -13.57
N ALA A 215 -17.10 17.00 -13.16
CA ALA A 215 -16.36 16.71 -11.93
C ALA A 215 -17.29 16.71 -10.70
N PHE A 216 -18.21 17.69 -10.61
CA PHE A 216 -19.19 17.76 -9.54
C PHE A 216 -20.08 16.52 -9.47
N LEU A 217 -20.64 16.07 -10.59
CA LEU A 217 -21.51 14.88 -10.64
C LEU A 217 -20.80 13.59 -10.29
N GLN A 218 -19.46 13.52 -10.43
CA GLN A 218 -18.67 12.38 -9.98
C GLN A 218 -18.44 12.34 -8.47
N ILE A 219 -18.49 13.50 -7.77
CA ILE A 219 -18.02 13.60 -6.38
C ILE A 219 -19.08 14.07 -5.37
N TYR A 220 -20.19 14.70 -5.79
CA TYR A 220 -21.15 15.35 -4.87
C TYR A 220 -21.63 14.43 -3.72
N TYR A 221 -21.85 13.14 -3.97
CA TYR A 221 -22.31 12.16 -2.98
C TYR A 221 -21.19 11.55 -2.14
N LYS A 222 -19.92 11.84 -2.49
CA LYS A 222 -18.72 11.36 -1.82
C LYS A 222 -18.15 12.37 -0.83
N ILE A 223 -18.50 13.63 -1.01
CA ILE A 223 -18.18 14.73 -0.12
C ILE A 223 -19.44 15.19 0.63
N GLY A 224 -19.32 15.83 1.74
CA GLY A 224 -20.41 16.16 2.64
C GLY A 224 -21.44 17.19 2.15
N THR A 225 -21.90 17.10 0.88
CA THR A 225 -22.96 17.98 0.35
C THR A 225 -24.35 17.55 0.78
N TYR A 226 -24.56 16.26 1.02
CA TYR A 226 -25.86 15.61 1.31
C TYR A 226 -26.94 15.81 0.23
N LEU A 227 -26.57 16.21 -0.97
CA LEU A 227 -27.47 16.37 -2.11
C LEU A 227 -27.97 15.01 -2.61
N ARG A 228 -29.25 14.95 -2.97
CA ARG A 228 -29.82 13.80 -3.66
C ARG A 228 -29.47 13.85 -5.15
N LYS A 229 -29.50 12.70 -5.81
CA LYS A 229 -29.13 12.58 -7.23
C LYS A 229 -29.92 13.55 -8.14
N GLN A 230 -31.22 13.67 -7.94
CA GLN A 230 -32.06 14.56 -8.75
C GLN A 230 -31.74 16.04 -8.50
N GLU A 231 -31.46 16.41 -7.25
CA GLU A 231 -31.04 17.77 -6.87
C GLU A 231 -29.70 18.12 -7.52
N ALA A 232 -28.70 17.21 -7.44
CA ALA A 232 -27.38 17.42 -8.03
C ALA A 232 -27.46 17.59 -9.56
N ILE A 233 -28.26 16.77 -10.26
CA ILE A 233 -28.45 16.88 -11.71
C ILE A 233 -29.15 18.22 -12.08
N ARG A 234 -30.17 18.62 -11.32
CA ARG A 234 -30.87 19.90 -11.52
C ARG A 234 -29.92 21.09 -11.34
N ILE A 235 -29.14 21.07 -10.24
CA ILE A 235 -28.17 22.11 -9.95
C ILE A 235 -27.09 22.19 -11.04
N ALA A 236 -26.55 21.07 -11.47
CA ALA A 236 -25.55 21.01 -12.54
C ALA A 236 -26.10 21.65 -13.84
N ARG A 237 -27.33 21.30 -14.25
CA ARG A 237 -27.97 21.89 -15.44
C ARG A 237 -28.14 23.41 -15.31
N ILE A 238 -28.61 23.91 -14.15
CA ILE A 238 -28.77 25.35 -13.91
C ILE A 238 -27.41 26.06 -13.95
N SER A 239 -26.36 25.42 -13.41
CA SER A 239 -24.98 25.93 -13.45
C SER A 239 -24.51 26.13 -14.91
N GLU A 240 -24.71 25.13 -15.77
CA GLU A 240 -24.36 25.20 -17.18
C GLU A 240 -25.16 26.28 -17.94
N GLU A 241 -26.47 26.31 -17.76
CA GLU A 241 -27.37 27.28 -18.42
C GLU A 241 -27.03 28.73 -18.04
N LYS A 242 -26.79 28.97 -16.73
CA LYS A 242 -26.57 30.33 -16.21
C LYS A 242 -25.11 30.74 -16.16
N ARG A 243 -24.18 29.82 -16.38
CA ARG A 243 -22.70 29.98 -16.18
C ARG A 243 -22.36 30.51 -14.78
N ILE A 244 -22.94 29.87 -13.76
CA ILE A 244 -22.71 30.18 -12.34
C ILE A 244 -22.02 28.96 -11.71
N PRO A 245 -21.07 29.16 -10.77
CA PRO A 245 -20.44 28.05 -10.02
C PRO A 245 -21.49 27.11 -9.44
N VAL A 246 -21.26 25.81 -9.56
CA VAL A 246 -22.26 24.78 -9.25
C VAL A 246 -22.70 24.80 -7.77
N LEU A 247 -21.77 25.09 -6.84
CA LEU A 247 -22.12 25.21 -5.43
C LEU A 247 -22.74 26.57 -5.07
N ASP A 248 -22.59 27.61 -5.90
CA ASP A 248 -23.31 28.86 -5.73
C ASP A 248 -24.78 28.69 -6.10
N VAL A 249 -25.06 27.99 -7.21
CA VAL A 249 -26.43 27.58 -7.56
C VAL A 249 -27.07 26.78 -6.42
N ALA A 250 -26.34 25.79 -5.87
CA ALA A 250 -26.85 24.97 -4.78
C ALA A 250 -27.07 25.76 -3.48
N ALA A 251 -26.19 26.73 -3.16
CA ALA A 251 -26.26 27.53 -1.93
C ALA A 251 -27.45 28.53 -1.91
N GLU A 252 -28.00 28.84 -3.09
CA GLU A 252 -29.14 29.76 -3.26
C GLU A 252 -30.44 29.03 -3.65
N ASP A 253 -30.42 27.69 -3.73
CA ASP A 253 -31.54 26.88 -4.14
C ASP A 253 -32.64 26.84 -3.04
N PRO A 254 -33.84 27.41 -3.27
CA PRO A 254 -34.89 27.47 -2.27
C PRO A 254 -35.55 26.12 -1.96
N ASP A 255 -35.38 25.11 -2.82
CA ASP A 255 -35.97 23.78 -2.65
C ASP A 255 -35.13 22.89 -1.71
N LEU A 256 -33.91 23.30 -1.38
CA LEU A 256 -33.05 22.57 -0.47
C LEU A 256 -33.37 22.90 1.00
N ASN A 257 -33.41 21.88 1.84
CA ASN A 257 -33.61 22.08 3.28
C ASN A 257 -32.41 22.78 3.94
N GLY A 258 -32.63 23.41 5.11
CA GLY A 258 -31.61 24.22 5.78
C GLY A 258 -30.34 23.46 6.14
N HIS A 259 -30.40 22.15 6.43
CA HIS A 259 -29.24 21.31 6.71
C HIS A 259 -28.38 21.14 5.44
N VAL A 260 -28.97 20.82 4.32
CA VAL A 260 -28.26 20.66 3.03
C VAL A 260 -27.66 21.99 2.59
N LEU A 261 -28.41 23.10 2.70
CA LEU A 261 -27.90 24.45 2.41
C LEU A 261 -26.67 24.80 3.25
N GLY A 262 -26.71 24.50 4.56
CA GLY A 262 -25.56 24.71 5.45
C GLY A 262 -24.34 23.89 5.02
N SER A 263 -24.55 22.63 4.65
CA SER A 263 -23.51 21.72 4.19
C SER A 263 -22.90 22.15 2.85
N VAL A 264 -23.73 22.58 1.89
CA VAL A 264 -23.28 23.10 0.59
C VAL A 264 -22.45 24.36 0.76
N ARG A 265 -22.88 25.31 1.61
CA ARG A 265 -22.13 26.55 1.91
C ARG A 265 -20.77 26.24 2.57
N SER A 266 -20.73 25.28 3.48
CA SER A 266 -19.48 24.80 4.08
C SER A 266 -18.57 24.20 3.02
N MET A 267 -19.11 23.36 2.14
CA MET A 267 -18.34 22.70 1.07
C MET A 267 -17.78 23.70 0.07
N ARG A 268 -18.55 24.72 -0.32
CA ARG A 268 -18.08 25.85 -1.13
C ARG A 268 -16.84 26.51 -0.52
N THR A 269 -16.90 26.81 0.79
CA THR A 269 -15.77 27.41 1.51
C THR A 269 -14.56 26.49 1.54
N HIS A 270 -14.76 25.17 1.72
CA HIS A 270 -13.66 24.22 1.72
C HIS A 270 -13.00 24.10 0.34
N LEU A 271 -13.76 24.12 -0.76
CA LEU A 271 -13.20 24.11 -2.13
C LEU A 271 -12.39 25.39 -2.43
N GLN A 272 -12.89 26.56 -2.00
CA GLN A 272 -12.15 27.81 -2.15
C GLN A 272 -10.81 27.79 -1.37
N ASN A 273 -10.84 27.31 -0.13
CA ASN A 273 -9.65 27.22 0.71
C ASN A 273 -8.68 26.13 0.24
N LEU A 274 -9.17 25.09 -0.48
CA LEU A 274 -8.34 24.02 -1.00
C LEU A 274 -7.23 24.55 -1.91
N LEU A 275 -7.52 25.57 -2.72
CA LEU A 275 -6.56 26.16 -3.66
C LEU A 275 -5.39 26.88 -2.98
N GLN A 276 -5.54 27.23 -1.70
CA GLN A 276 -4.50 27.89 -0.89
C GLN A 276 -3.66 26.89 -0.07
N ASP A 277 -4.06 25.63 -0.06
CA ASP A 277 -3.35 24.59 0.69
C ASP A 277 -2.17 24.05 -0.11
N SER A 278 -1.14 23.53 0.60
CA SER A 278 -0.14 22.63 -0.03
C SER A 278 -0.80 21.30 -0.41
N GLY A 279 -0.16 20.52 -1.26
CA GLY A 279 -0.69 19.21 -1.67
C GLY A 279 -1.05 18.30 -0.49
N GLU A 280 -0.20 18.23 0.54
CA GLU A 280 -0.48 17.43 1.75
C GLU A 280 -1.67 17.98 2.56
N ARG A 281 -1.72 19.30 2.74
CA ARG A 281 -2.81 19.97 3.48
C ARG A 281 -4.14 19.87 2.74
N ALA A 282 -4.11 19.93 1.41
CA ALA A 282 -5.28 19.73 0.57
C ALA A 282 -5.86 18.31 0.74
N LEU A 283 -5.01 17.28 0.71
CA LEU A 283 -5.44 15.91 0.98
C LEU A 283 -6.04 15.76 2.38
N TYR A 284 -5.41 16.36 3.37
CA TYR A 284 -5.95 16.38 4.75
C TYR A 284 -7.33 17.05 4.81
N ARG A 285 -7.51 18.22 4.13
CA ARG A 285 -8.80 18.92 4.04
C ARG A 285 -9.87 18.03 3.40
N ILE A 286 -9.57 17.40 2.26
CA ILE A 286 -10.49 16.51 1.55
C ILE A 286 -10.93 15.37 2.47
N MET A 287 -10.00 14.75 3.15
CA MET A 287 -10.28 13.60 4.00
C MET A 287 -11.07 13.97 5.26
N GLN A 288 -10.65 15.02 5.98
CA GLN A 288 -11.16 15.30 7.32
C GLN A 288 -12.32 16.31 7.35
N TYR A 289 -12.30 17.30 6.46
CA TYR A 289 -13.27 18.40 6.52
C TYR A 289 -14.34 18.32 5.42
N MET A 290 -14.04 17.65 4.31
CA MET A 290 -14.99 17.50 3.21
C MET A 290 -15.77 16.16 3.27
N GLY A 291 -15.55 15.33 4.29
CA GLY A 291 -16.33 14.10 4.53
C GLY A 291 -15.91 12.90 3.68
N TYR A 292 -14.82 12.99 2.92
CA TYR A 292 -14.40 11.90 2.03
C TYR A 292 -13.94 10.65 2.80
N GLN A 293 -13.31 10.80 3.98
CA GLN A 293 -12.97 9.67 4.85
C GLN A 293 -14.20 8.86 5.30
N GLU A 294 -15.30 9.55 5.64
CA GLU A 294 -16.54 8.87 6.02
C GLU A 294 -17.13 8.07 4.85
N TYR A 295 -17.02 8.64 3.64
CA TYR A 295 -17.44 7.94 2.42
C TYR A 295 -16.62 6.66 2.21
N LEU A 296 -15.30 6.71 2.33
CA LEU A 296 -14.42 5.54 2.21
C LEU A 296 -14.77 4.47 3.26
N ASN A 297 -14.91 4.88 4.52
CA ASN A 297 -15.26 3.97 5.61
C ASN A 297 -16.62 3.27 5.38
N ARG A 298 -17.61 4.00 4.89
CA ARG A 298 -18.94 3.44 4.54
C ARG A 298 -18.89 2.51 3.34
N SER A 299 -17.99 2.76 2.40
CA SER A 299 -17.84 1.98 1.18
C SER A 299 -16.90 0.78 1.33
N GLY A 300 -16.28 0.58 2.49
CA GLY A 300 -15.32 -0.50 2.75
C GLY A 300 -14.05 -0.42 1.90
N LEU A 301 -13.71 0.78 1.40
CA LEU A 301 -12.54 1.00 0.55
C LEU A 301 -11.28 1.15 1.39
N SER A 302 -10.18 0.55 0.94
CA SER A 302 -8.88 0.60 1.61
C SER A 302 -8.20 1.97 1.49
N ASP A 303 -7.46 2.34 2.54
CA ASP A 303 -6.67 3.58 2.62
C ASP A 303 -5.24 3.45 2.04
N SER A 304 -4.84 2.27 1.56
CA SER A 304 -3.44 2.00 1.15
C SER A 304 -2.92 3.00 0.11
N LYS A 305 -3.76 3.33 -0.89
CA LYS A 305 -3.40 4.29 -1.95
C LYS A 305 -3.29 5.73 -1.46
N LEU A 306 -4.02 6.08 -0.40
CA LEU A 306 -3.96 7.41 0.21
C LEU A 306 -2.63 7.68 0.92
N GLU A 307 -2.00 6.66 1.51
CA GLU A 307 -0.67 6.83 2.11
C GLU A 307 0.37 7.20 1.03
N ILE A 308 0.34 6.51 -0.10
CA ILE A 308 1.20 6.82 -1.25
C ILE A 308 0.91 8.24 -1.78
N LEU A 309 -0.37 8.58 -1.95
CA LEU A 309 -0.79 9.90 -2.40
C LEU A 309 -0.34 11.02 -1.44
N ARG A 310 -0.42 10.80 -0.12
CA ARG A 310 0.07 11.75 0.90
C ARG A 310 1.58 11.97 0.79
N ILE A 311 2.35 10.89 0.56
CA ILE A 311 3.80 11.02 0.39
C ILE A 311 4.12 11.85 -0.86
N LEU A 312 3.42 11.62 -1.98
CA LEU A 312 3.55 12.44 -3.19
C LEU A 312 3.10 13.88 -2.92
N GLY A 313 1.94 14.09 -2.30
CA GLY A 313 1.40 15.40 -1.94
C GLY A 313 2.28 16.21 -0.99
N SER A 314 3.08 15.54 -0.15
CA SER A 314 4.02 16.23 0.76
C SER A 314 5.19 16.90 0.05
N ARG A 315 5.29 16.78 -1.26
CA ARG A 315 6.31 17.42 -2.13
C ARG A 315 5.69 18.38 -3.15
N ALA A 316 4.39 18.57 -3.09
CA ALA A 316 3.66 19.48 -3.96
C ALA A 316 3.28 20.75 -3.16
N ASP A 317 3.63 21.90 -3.70
CA ASP A 317 3.34 23.20 -3.06
C ASP A 317 1.87 23.60 -3.21
N SER A 318 1.15 22.95 -4.12
CA SER A 318 -0.28 23.15 -4.32
C SER A 318 -1.01 21.85 -4.71
N PRO A 319 -2.35 21.77 -4.56
CA PRO A 319 -3.12 20.64 -5.04
C PRO A 319 -3.07 20.49 -6.58
N MET A 320 -2.95 21.59 -7.32
CA MET A 320 -2.80 21.56 -8.77
C MET A 320 -1.47 20.92 -9.18
N GLU A 321 -0.38 21.31 -8.53
CA GLU A 321 0.92 20.67 -8.77
C GLU A 321 0.86 19.15 -8.47
N LEU A 322 0.16 18.74 -7.42
CA LEU A 322 -0.04 17.32 -7.14
C LEU A 322 -0.78 16.63 -8.28
N ALA A 323 -1.88 17.21 -8.78
CA ALA A 323 -2.67 16.63 -9.87
C ALA A 323 -1.86 16.56 -11.17
N GLU A 324 -1.14 17.62 -11.53
CA GLU A 324 -0.25 17.66 -12.69
C GLU A 324 0.88 16.63 -12.57
N ARG A 325 1.48 16.51 -11.38
CA ARG A 325 2.55 15.54 -11.13
C ARG A 325 2.08 14.10 -11.27
N LEU A 326 0.87 13.79 -10.85
CA LEU A 326 0.29 12.46 -11.04
C LEU A 326 0.13 12.12 -12.53
N GLU A 327 -0.34 13.06 -13.36
CA GLU A 327 -0.43 12.84 -14.81
C GLU A 327 0.96 12.73 -15.46
N GLN A 328 1.93 13.53 -15.04
CA GLN A 328 3.32 13.42 -15.50
C GLN A 328 3.91 12.04 -15.16
N LEU A 329 3.75 11.56 -13.93
CA LEU A 329 4.25 10.26 -13.50
C LEU A 329 3.61 9.12 -14.30
N LYS A 330 2.32 9.21 -14.58
CA LYS A 330 1.60 8.26 -15.41
C LYS A 330 2.18 8.17 -16.83
N VAL A 331 2.47 9.31 -17.46
CA VAL A 331 3.10 9.38 -18.79
C VAL A 331 4.53 8.85 -18.74
N LEU A 332 5.33 9.31 -17.78
CA LEU A 332 6.73 8.89 -17.59
C LEU A 332 6.85 7.38 -17.43
N ILE A 333 6.02 6.78 -16.59
CA ILE A 333 6.05 5.33 -16.35
C ILE A 333 5.62 4.56 -17.60
N ARG A 334 4.62 5.05 -18.33
CA ARG A 334 4.13 4.39 -19.56
C ARG A 334 5.15 4.44 -20.69
N GLU A 335 5.88 5.55 -20.81
CA GLU A 335 6.81 5.83 -21.91
C GLU A 335 8.26 5.47 -21.56
N LYS A 336 8.51 4.99 -20.32
CA LYS A 336 9.85 4.61 -19.87
C LYS A 336 10.39 3.45 -20.68
N GLU A 337 11.37 3.71 -21.51
CA GLU A 337 12.10 2.66 -22.20
C GLU A 337 13.06 1.94 -21.24
N PRO A 338 13.17 0.60 -21.30
CA PRO A 338 14.07 -0.13 -20.44
C PRO A 338 15.53 0.11 -20.83
N ASP A 339 16.28 0.83 -20.01
CA ASP A 339 17.74 0.93 -20.15
C ASP A 339 18.43 -0.26 -19.51
N ARG A 340 18.72 -1.28 -20.32
CA ARG A 340 19.36 -2.53 -19.86
C ARG A 340 20.76 -2.35 -19.26
N LYS A 341 21.39 -1.18 -19.43
CA LYS A 341 22.73 -0.89 -18.88
C LYS A 341 22.65 -0.23 -17.50
N CYS A 342 21.49 0.29 -17.12
CA CYS A 342 21.32 0.92 -15.83
C CYS A 342 21.41 -0.14 -14.70
N PRO A 343 22.29 0.04 -13.71
CA PRO A 343 22.46 -0.96 -12.65
C PRO A 343 21.32 -0.98 -11.63
N LEU A 344 20.55 0.09 -11.51
CA LEU A 344 19.43 0.19 -10.58
C LEU A 344 18.13 -0.32 -11.19
N ILE A 345 17.54 -1.34 -10.58
CA ILE A 345 16.33 -2.00 -11.08
C ILE A 345 15.23 -1.88 -10.04
N LEU A 346 14.07 -1.38 -10.45
CA LEU A 346 12.85 -1.34 -9.67
C LEU A 346 11.93 -2.47 -10.15
N SER A 347 11.53 -3.37 -9.25
CA SER A 347 10.72 -4.53 -9.62
C SER A 347 9.80 -4.95 -8.48
N THR A 348 8.61 -5.42 -8.81
CA THR A 348 7.83 -6.19 -7.82
C THR A 348 8.55 -7.52 -7.53
N ILE A 349 8.31 -8.07 -6.34
CA ILE A 349 8.82 -9.41 -5.99
C ILE A 349 8.36 -10.43 -7.02
N HIS A 350 7.10 -10.38 -7.45
CA HIS A 350 6.57 -11.28 -8.48
C HIS A 350 7.32 -11.19 -9.81
N ALA A 351 7.59 -9.99 -10.30
CA ALA A 351 8.30 -9.78 -11.56
C ALA A 351 9.82 -10.08 -11.45
N SER A 352 10.34 -10.23 -10.24
CA SER A 352 11.74 -10.63 -9.98
C SER A 352 11.94 -12.14 -9.94
N LYS A 353 10.87 -12.95 -9.95
CA LYS A 353 10.98 -14.41 -9.97
C LYS A 353 11.79 -14.87 -11.19
N GLY A 354 12.65 -15.86 -11.02
CA GLY A 354 13.58 -16.34 -12.05
C GLY A 354 14.82 -15.44 -12.29
N LEU A 355 14.86 -14.25 -11.68
CA LEU A 355 15.99 -13.32 -11.80
C LEU A 355 16.89 -13.36 -10.57
N GLU A 356 18.05 -12.70 -10.66
CA GLU A 356 19.02 -12.62 -9.58
C GLU A 356 19.81 -11.29 -9.69
N TYR A 357 20.22 -10.74 -8.55
CA TYR A 357 20.88 -9.45 -8.46
C TYR A 357 22.03 -9.50 -7.45
N ASP A 358 23.08 -8.71 -7.67
CA ASP A 358 24.20 -8.65 -6.73
C ASP A 358 23.75 -8.12 -5.38
N SER A 359 22.91 -7.07 -5.38
CA SER A 359 22.31 -6.48 -4.19
C SER A 359 20.80 -6.39 -4.28
N VAL A 360 20.10 -6.75 -3.21
CA VAL A 360 18.65 -6.61 -3.10
C VAL A 360 18.29 -5.75 -1.90
N TYR A 361 17.47 -4.75 -2.15
CA TYR A 361 16.80 -3.91 -1.16
C TYR A 361 15.32 -4.25 -1.15
N LEU A 362 14.87 -4.98 -0.14
CA LEU A 362 13.45 -5.31 0.03
C LEU A 362 12.80 -4.25 0.90
N ILE A 363 11.87 -3.50 0.32
CA ILE A 363 11.24 -2.34 0.97
C ILE A 363 9.87 -2.66 1.53
N ASP A 364 9.40 -1.79 2.44
CA ASP A 364 8.08 -1.89 3.06
C ASP A 364 7.84 -3.22 3.79
N VAL A 365 8.90 -3.81 4.38
CA VAL A 365 8.80 -5.03 5.17
C VAL A 365 8.13 -4.70 6.51
N ALA A 366 6.81 -4.74 6.53
CA ALA A 366 5.99 -4.41 7.69
C ALA A 366 4.66 -5.16 7.64
N ASP A 367 4.16 -5.54 8.82
CA ASP A 367 2.85 -6.18 8.96
C ASP A 367 1.73 -5.27 8.40
N GLY A 368 0.88 -5.83 7.54
CA GLY A 368 -0.13 -5.10 6.77
C GLY A 368 0.34 -4.62 5.38
N ILE A 369 1.62 -4.92 4.99
CA ILE A 369 2.15 -4.70 3.65
C ILE A 369 2.82 -5.98 3.15
N LEU A 370 3.85 -6.45 3.87
CA LEU A 370 4.54 -7.71 3.60
C LEU A 370 4.91 -8.38 4.94
N PRO A 371 4.07 -9.30 5.43
CA PRO A 371 2.83 -9.83 4.85
C PRO A 371 1.66 -8.82 4.86
N GLU A 372 0.76 -8.95 3.87
CA GLU A 372 -0.44 -8.12 3.77
C GLU A 372 -1.43 -8.43 4.91
N SER A 373 -1.62 -9.69 5.24
CA SER A 373 -2.46 -10.13 6.32
C SER A 373 -1.78 -11.17 7.20
N ILE A 374 -2.05 -11.12 8.50
CA ILE A 374 -1.59 -12.10 9.48
C ILE A 374 -2.80 -12.63 10.22
N PRO A 375 -3.03 -13.95 10.26
CA PRO A 375 -4.06 -14.55 11.08
C PRO A 375 -3.90 -14.15 12.56
N GLN A 376 -4.98 -13.79 13.23
CA GLN A 376 -4.92 -13.41 14.65
C GLN A 376 -4.39 -14.54 15.54
N ASN A 377 -4.73 -15.77 15.18
CA ASN A 377 -4.23 -16.98 15.82
C ASN A 377 -4.00 -18.06 14.76
N LEU A 378 -2.74 -18.40 14.52
CA LEU A 378 -2.35 -19.42 13.54
C LEU A 378 -2.96 -20.80 13.81
N HIS A 379 -3.18 -21.15 15.09
CA HIS A 379 -3.80 -22.45 15.45
C HIS A 379 -5.32 -22.50 15.24
N GLN A 380 -5.97 -21.36 15.06
CA GLN A 380 -7.41 -21.23 14.85
C GLN A 380 -7.75 -20.69 13.46
N ALA A 381 -6.72 -20.42 12.64
CA ALA A 381 -6.90 -19.94 11.29
C ALA A 381 -7.60 -20.98 10.41
N SER A 382 -8.47 -20.53 9.54
CA SER A 382 -9.04 -21.40 8.50
C SER A 382 -7.95 -21.87 7.54
N ALA A 383 -8.22 -22.96 6.83
CA ALA A 383 -7.27 -23.49 5.84
C ALA A 383 -6.96 -22.45 4.74
N GLU A 384 -7.93 -21.60 4.39
CA GLU A 384 -7.75 -20.53 3.40
C GLU A 384 -6.87 -19.41 3.94
N GLU A 385 -7.08 -18.95 5.19
CA GLU A 385 -6.23 -17.95 5.83
C GLU A 385 -4.79 -18.44 5.99
N LEU A 386 -4.61 -19.71 6.38
CA LEU A 386 -3.28 -20.31 6.51
C LEU A 386 -2.58 -20.40 5.15
N LYS A 387 -3.30 -20.85 4.11
CA LYS A 387 -2.77 -20.94 2.74
C LYS A 387 -2.34 -19.56 2.22
N ALA A 388 -3.15 -18.52 2.44
CA ALA A 388 -2.84 -17.16 2.06
C ALA A 388 -1.60 -16.63 2.81
N TYR A 389 -1.49 -16.89 4.11
CA TYR A 389 -0.34 -16.49 4.91
C TYR A 389 0.95 -17.23 4.51
N GLU A 390 0.85 -18.52 4.19
CA GLU A 390 1.99 -19.29 3.67
C GLU A 390 2.41 -18.82 2.26
N GLU A 391 1.48 -18.34 1.43
CA GLU A 391 1.79 -17.74 0.14
C GLU A 391 2.54 -16.41 0.31
N GLU A 392 2.13 -15.56 1.25
CA GLU A 392 2.87 -14.32 1.60
C GLU A 392 4.29 -14.66 2.11
N ARG A 393 4.46 -15.76 2.87
CA ARG A 393 5.78 -16.23 3.29
C ARG A 393 6.63 -16.67 2.11
N ARG A 394 6.06 -17.40 1.14
CA ARG A 394 6.76 -17.75 -0.11
C ARG A 394 7.13 -16.50 -0.91
N LEU A 395 6.26 -15.50 -0.95
CA LEU A 395 6.57 -14.25 -1.64
C LEU A 395 7.78 -13.54 -1.02
N PHE A 396 7.82 -13.43 0.31
CA PHE A 396 8.98 -12.87 1.02
C PHE A 396 10.24 -13.71 0.74
N TYR A 397 10.14 -15.06 0.82
CA TYR A 397 11.22 -16.00 0.53
C TYR A 397 11.77 -15.81 -0.88
N VAL A 398 10.91 -15.71 -1.90
CA VAL A 398 11.32 -15.41 -3.28
C VAL A 398 12.07 -14.07 -3.32
N GLY A 399 11.56 -13.02 -2.70
CA GLY A 399 12.20 -11.71 -2.70
C GLY A 399 13.62 -11.74 -2.12
N VAL A 400 13.81 -12.34 -0.95
CA VAL A 400 15.14 -12.39 -0.28
C VAL A 400 16.13 -13.30 -1.02
N THR A 401 15.65 -14.38 -1.67
CA THR A 401 16.51 -15.31 -2.43
C THR A 401 16.89 -14.81 -3.82
N ARG A 402 16.47 -13.60 -4.21
CA ARG A 402 16.97 -12.93 -5.43
C ARG A 402 18.38 -12.33 -5.23
N ALA A 403 18.80 -12.15 -3.99
CA ALA A 403 20.10 -11.59 -3.67
C ALA A 403 21.23 -12.62 -3.85
N LYS A 404 22.31 -12.22 -4.53
CA LYS A 404 23.57 -12.97 -4.59
C LYS A 404 24.45 -12.68 -3.37
N ASP A 405 24.79 -11.41 -3.19
CA ASP A 405 25.83 -10.98 -2.24
C ASP A 405 25.27 -10.18 -1.07
N HIS A 406 24.40 -9.20 -1.35
CA HIS A 406 23.93 -8.27 -0.35
C HIS A 406 22.42 -8.23 -0.25
N LEU A 407 21.90 -8.42 0.96
CA LEU A 407 20.48 -8.31 1.26
C LEU A 407 20.27 -7.24 2.34
N THR A 408 19.41 -6.27 2.05
CA THR A 408 18.97 -5.26 3.00
C THR A 408 17.45 -5.24 3.09
N LEU A 409 16.92 -5.38 4.30
CA LEU A 409 15.50 -5.30 4.59
C LEU A 409 15.18 -3.91 5.13
N PHE A 410 14.22 -3.23 4.52
CA PHE A 410 13.74 -1.94 4.99
C PHE A 410 12.47 -2.12 5.80
N THR A 411 12.56 -1.79 7.09
CA THR A 411 11.45 -1.79 8.02
C THR A 411 11.10 -0.35 8.44
N THR A 412 9.91 -0.17 8.95
CA THR A 412 9.49 1.10 9.55
C THR A 412 9.25 0.90 11.04
N ASN A 413 8.73 1.92 11.73
CA ASN A 413 8.28 1.80 13.12
C ASN A 413 7.06 0.88 13.29
N ARG A 414 6.53 0.28 12.22
CA ARG A 414 5.54 -0.81 12.28
C ARG A 414 6.26 -2.13 12.55
N PRO A 415 5.63 -3.06 13.30
CA PRO A 415 6.17 -4.40 13.47
C PRO A 415 6.35 -5.10 12.13
N SER A 416 7.34 -5.97 12.06
CA SER A 416 7.53 -6.86 10.92
C SER A 416 7.76 -8.28 11.42
N THR A 417 6.71 -9.09 11.37
CA THR A 417 6.75 -10.49 11.76
C THR A 417 7.73 -11.26 10.88
N PHE A 418 7.68 -11.07 9.56
CA PHE A 418 8.56 -11.78 8.63
C PHE A 418 10.03 -11.37 8.79
N CYS A 419 10.32 -10.08 8.98
CA CYS A 419 11.68 -9.63 9.21
C CYS A 419 12.24 -10.23 10.51
N SER A 420 11.46 -10.21 11.60
CA SER A 420 11.88 -10.77 12.89
C SER A 420 12.14 -12.27 12.80
N GLU A 421 11.26 -13.02 12.14
CA GLU A 421 11.41 -14.47 11.94
C GLU A 421 12.63 -14.79 11.06
N PHE A 422 12.81 -14.07 9.96
CA PHE A 422 13.92 -14.26 9.03
C PHE A 422 15.27 -14.01 9.68
N LEU A 423 15.38 -12.94 10.47
CA LEU A 423 16.62 -12.60 11.21
C LEU A 423 16.81 -13.42 12.47
N GLY A 424 15.89 -14.31 12.85
CA GLY A 424 15.96 -15.11 14.07
C GLY A 424 15.88 -14.29 15.34
N LYS A 425 15.25 -13.12 15.29
CA LYS A 425 14.98 -12.31 16.48
C LYS A 425 13.81 -12.94 17.25
N SER A 426 13.88 -12.93 18.58
CA SER A 426 12.74 -13.37 19.41
C SER A 426 11.49 -12.60 19.00
N SER A 427 10.41 -13.31 18.69
CA SER A 427 9.14 -12.68 18.31
C SER A 427 8.72 -11.67 19.37
N VAL A 428 8.27 -10.51 18.93
CA VAL A 428 7.56 -9.55 19.79
C VAL A 428 6.48 -10.34 20.53
N THR A 429 6.54 -10.38 21.86
CA THR A 429 5.64 -11.16 22.70
C THR A 429 4.17 -10.80 22.40
N GLU A 430 3.23 -11.74 22.63
CA GLU A 430 1.78 -11.50 22.41
C GLU A 430 1.27 -10.23 23.14
N GLU A 431 1.92 -9.83 24.24
CA GLU A 431 1.65 -8.56 24.92
C GLU A 431 2.05 -7.32 24.09
N GLY A 432 3.13 -7.41 23.32
CA GLY A 432 3.51 -6.38 22.34
C GLY A 432 2.50 -6.27 21.20
N ARG A 433 1.92 -7.40 20.74
CA ARG A 433 0.87 -7.42 19.70
C ARG A 433 -0.45 -6.81 20.16
N LYS A 434 -0.87 -7.02 21.43
CA LYS A 434 -2.10 -6.38 21.98
C LYS A 434 -2.00 -4.86 22.04
N ASN A 435 -0.81 -4.31 22.14
CA ASN A 435 -0.57 -2.86 22.12
C ASN A 435 -0.36 -2.28 20.71
N LEU A 436 -0.19 -3.15 19.71
CA LEU A 436 0.03 -2.80 18.30
C LEU A 436 -1.20 -3.18 17.48
N MET A 437 -2.36 -2.63 17.86
CA MET A 437 -3.51 -2.65 16.94
C MET A 437 -3.15 -1.91 15.66
N PRO A 438 -3.67 -2.34 14.47
CA PRO A 438 -3.48 -1.61 13.23
C PRO A 438 -3.71 -0.11 13.45
N VAL A 439 -2.89 0.72 12.86
CA VAL A 439 -3.03 2.19 12.97
C VAL A 439 -4.45 2.62 12.61
N GLU A 440 -5.12 1.90 11.71
CA GLU A 440 -6.54 2.03 11.38
C GLU A 440 -7.46 1.89 12.59
N SER A 441 -7.24 0.92 13.47
CA SER A 441 -8.08 0.76 14.66
C SER A 441 -7.71 1.77 15.78
N ARG A 442 -6.48 2.26 15.82
CA ARG A 442 -6.08 3.35 16.74
C ARG A 442 -6.62 4.69 16.27
N ILE A 443 -6.53 4.99 14.98
CA ILE A 443 -7.14 6.17 14.38
C ILE A 443 -8.66 6.11 14.58
N SER A 444 -9.31 4.99 14.28
CA SER A 444 -10.76 4.84 14.44
C SER A 444 -11.22 4.86 15.92
N ARG A 445 -10.41 4.36 16.88
CA ARG A 445 -10.73 4.45 18.32
C ARG A 445 -10.49 5.85 18.89
N THR A 446 -9.45 6.54 18.46
CA THR A 446 -9.23 7.95 18.84
C THR A 446 -10.34 8.84 18.28
N PHE A 447 -10.82 8.54 17.05
CA PHE A 447 -11.93 9.26 16.42
C PHE A 447 -13.33 8.82 16.91
N LYS A 448 -13.54 7.59 17.37
CA LYS A 448 -14.82 7.19 18.00
C LYS A 448 -15.07 7.90 19.34
N GLN A 449 -14.05 8.50 19.96
CA GLN A 449 -14.20 9.35 21.12
C GLN A 449 -14.24 10.85 20.80
N ALA A 450 -13.93 11.26 19.57
CA ALA A 450 -14.21 12.61 19.09
C ALA A 450 -15.72 12.68 18.78
N ARG A 451 -16.50 13.15 19.76
CA ARG A 451 -17.91 13.47 19.56
C ARG A 451 -18.06 14.47 18.41
N PRO A 452 -19.11 14.35 17.55
CA PRO A 452 -19.38 15.35 16.53
C PRO A 452 -19.40 16.75 17.15
N TYR A 453 -18.89 17.72 16.43
CA TYR A 453 -18.79 19.12 16.85
C TYR A 453 -20.10 19.70 17.44
N ALA A 454 -21.25 19.17 17.03
CA ALA A 454 -22.57 19.51 17.56
C ALA A 454 -22.80 19.12 19.05
N ALA A 455 -22.01 18.19 19.60
CA ALA A 455 -22.16 17.74 20.98
C ALA A 455 -21.31 18.56 21.98
N VAL A 456 -20.40 19.43 21.52
CA VAL A 456 -19.57 20.32 22.33
C VAL A 456 -20.26 21.69 22.57
N ALA A 457 -21.36 21.97 21.89
CA ALA A 457 -22.17 23.19 22.05
C ALA A 457 -22.87 23.31 23.42
N GLY A 458 -22.66 22.35 24.33
CA GLY A 458 -23.22 22.38 25.70
C GLY A 458 -22.30 22.95 26.78
N ILE A 459 -21.06 23.31 26.46
CA ILE A 459 -20.19 23.99 27.43
C ILE A 459 -20.61 25.47 27.46
N ARG A 460 -21.36 25.87 28.48
CA ARG A 460 -21.71 27.28 28.73
C ARG A 460 -20.43 28.10 28.79
N GLN A 461 -20.26 29.04 27.85
CA GLN A 461 -19.22 30.07 27.95
C GLN A 461 -19.45 30.85 29.23
N THR A 462 -18.48 30.86 30.11
CA THR A 462 -18.46 31.72 31.30
C THR A 462 -17.57 32.92 31.01
N LYS A 463 -17.84 34.07 31.63
CA LYS A 463 -16.97 35.27 31.53
C LYS A 463 -15.50 34.92 31.80
N ALA A 464 -15.23 34.02 32.75
CA ALA A 464 -13.90 33.56 33.10
C ALA A 464 -13.20 32.78 31.96
N SER A 465 -13.94 32.05 31.11
CA SER A 465 -13.36 31.35 29.98
C SER A 465 -13.04 32.25 28.79
N GLU A 466 -13.77 33.34 28.62
CA GLU A 466 -13.45 34.35 27.61
C GLU A 466 -12.23 35.17 28.02
N GLU A 467 -12.13 35.59 29.29
CA GLU A 467 -10.94 36.26 29.81
C GLU A 467 -9.67 35.38 29.68
N LEU A 468 -9.78 34.10 29.97
CA LEU A 468 -8.67 33.15 29.81
C LEU A 468 -8.28 32.96 28.34
N TYR A 469 -9.24 32.95 27.42
CA TYR A 469 -8.96 32.86 25.99
C TYR A 469 -8.18 34.09 25.48
N PHE A 470 -8.62 35.30 25.83
CA PHE A 470 -7.91 36.51 25.42
C PHE A 470 -6.52 36.59 26.05
N ARG A 471 -6.38 36.21 27.30
CA ARG A 471 -5.10 36.16 27.99
C ARG A 471 -4.14 35.14 27.35
N LEU A 472 -4.60 33.94 27.03
CA LEU A 472 -3.79 32.92 26.32
C LEU A 472 -3.38 33.43 24.92
N LYS A 473 -4.26 34.16 24.23
CA LYS A 473 -3.96 34.73 22.92
C LYS A 473 -2.88 35.82 22.97
N GLU A 474 -2.78 36.54 24.07
CA GLU A 474 -1.75 37.58 24.30
C GLU A 474 -0.42 36.98 24.82
N GLU A 475 -0.47 35.96 25.67
CA GLU A 475 0.72 35.39 26.31
C GLU A 475 1.40 34.31 25.50
N LEU A 476 0.71 33.67 24.52
CA LEU A 476 1.26 32.62 23.70
C LEU A 476 1.99 33.18 22.46
N GLY A 477 3.18 32.68 22.25
CA GLY A 477 3.99 32.92 21.06
C GLY A 477 4.90 31.74 20.79
N THR A 478 5.51 31.67 19.61
CA THR A 478 6.46 30.61 19.28
C THR A 478 7.64 30.62 20.26
N GLY A 479 7.96 29.47 20.85
CA GLY A 479 9.01 29.32 21.85
C GLY A 479 8.53 29.44 23.31
N VAL A 480 7.27 29.80 23.55
CA VAL A 480 6.73 29.89 24.91
C VAL A 480 6.53 28.50 25.51
N ILE A 481 6.96 28.33 26.75
CA ILE A 481 6.78 27.08 27.49
C ILE A 481 5.40 27.07 28.14
N VAL A 482 4.67 26.00 27.94
CA VAL A 482 3.31 25.82 28.47
C VAL A 482 3.19 24.50 29.23
N GLU A 483 2.24 24.45 30.16
CA GLU A 483 1.89 23.23 30.87
C GLU A 483 0.43 22.86 30.57
N HIS A 484 0.25 21.68 29.97
CA HIS A 484 -1.06 21.13 29.69
C HIS A 484 -1.45 20.10 30.74
N LYS A 485 -2.64 20.22 31.33
CA LYS A 485 -3.09 19.33 32.43
C LYS A 485 -2.98 17.82 32.17
N LYS A 486 -3.05 17.39 30.93
CA LYS A 486 -3.01 15.99 30.55
C LYS A 486 -1.67 15.55 29.97
N TYR A 487 -0.95 16.44 29.28
CA TYR A 487 0.24 16.10 28.50
C TYR A 487 1.54 16.66 29.09
N GLY A 488 1.45 17.40 30.19
CA GLY A 488 2.61 17.97 30.87
C GLY A 488 3.17 19.20 30.17
N GLU A 489 4.48 19.40 30.30
CA GLU A 489 5.17 20.56 29.71
C GLU A 489 5.38 20.39 28.20
N GLY A 490 5.28 21.48 27.48
CA GLY A 490 5.55 21.55 26.06
C GLY A 490 5.97 22.96 25.63
N VAL A 491 6.50 23.06 24.43
CA VAL A 491 6.91 24.33 23.82
C VAL A 491 6.01 24.64 22.63
N VAL A 492 5.49 25.86 22.56
CA VAL A 492 4.70 26.32 21.42
C VAL A 492 5.61 26.46 20.20
N THR A 493 5.32 25.68 19.16
CA THR A 493 6.08 25.69 17.90
C THR A 493 5.45 26.57 16.83
N GLN A 494 4.12 26.72 16.87
CA GLN A 494 3.37 27.57 15.95
C GLN A 494 2.06 28.00 16.61
N LEU A 495 1.64 29.23 16.33
CA LEU A 495 0.36 29.79 16.78
C LEU A 495 -0.36 30.42 15.60
N ASP A 496 -1.56 29.92 15.31
CA ASP A 496 -2.51 30.52 14.38
C ASP A 496 -3.64 31.21 15.13
N ASP A 497 -4.51 31.94 14.44
CA ASP A 497 -5.61 32.71 15.06
C ASP A 497 -6.48 31.90 16.05
N ARG A 498 -6.57 30.60 15.90
CA ARG A 498 -7.39 29.70 16.70
C ARG A 498 -6.68 28.44 17.18
N LEU A 499 -5.58 28.05 16.55
CA LEU A 499 -4.89 26.81 16.82
C LEU A 499 -3.50 27.08 17.38
N VAL A 500 -3.11 26.30 18.39
CA VAL A 500 -1.75 26.29 18.93
C VAL A 500 -1.12 24.93 18.72
N HIS A 501 0.08 24.91 18.20
CA HIS A 501 0.91 23.73 18.01
C HIS A 501 1.89 23.66 19.17
N ILE A 502 1.87 22.58 19.93
CA ILE A 502 2.71 22.40 21.11
C ILE A 502 3.50 21.10 20.95
N MET A 503 4.82 21.21 21.04
CA MET A 503 5.73 20.08 21.14
C MET A 503 5.88 19.72 22.60
N PHE A 504 5.45 18.52 23.00
CA PHE A 504 5.54 18.04 24.37
C PHE A 504 6.86 17.28 24.62
N GLN A 505 7.19 17.02 25.87
CA GLN A 505 8.42 16.32 26.28
C GLN A 505 8.51 14.86 25.77
N ASP A 506 7.37 14.27 25.36
CA ASP A 506 7.30 12.96 24.72
C ASP A 506 7.59 13.01 23.20
N ASP A 507 8.18 14.11 22.71
CA ASP A 507 8.45 14.41 21.30
C ASP A 507 7.18 14.36 20.41
N THR A 508 6.00 14.51 20.97
CA THR A 508 4.75 14.59 20.22
C THR A 508 4.35 16.04 19.95
N LEU A 509 4.19 16.38 18.67
CA LEU A 509 3.58 17.62 18.25
C LEU A 509 2.06 17.49 18.27
N ARG A 510 1.38 18.34 19.05
CA ARG A 510 -0.08 18.35 19.13
C ARG A 510 -0.64 19.71 18.75
N MET A 511 -1.64 19.69 17.89
CA MET A 511 -2.40 20.86 17.47
C MET A 511 -3.70 20.92 18.28
N MET A 512 -3.95 22.04 18.96
CA MET A 512 -5.08 22.21 19.87
C MET A 512 -5.82 23.52 19.62
N ASP A 513 -7.13 23.51 19.79
CA ASP A 513 -7.98 24.72 19.68
C ASP A 513 -7.89 25.54 20.96
N LEU A 514 -7.41 26.77 20.82
CA LEU A 514 -7.23 27.73 21.93
C LEU A 514 -8.51 28.00 22.71
N LYS A 515 -9.66 28.05 22.04
CA LYS A 515 -10.96 28.23 22.67
C LYS A 515 -11.34 27.04 23.55
N ILE A 516 -11.04 25.82 23.07
CA ILE A 516 -11.30 24.60 23.84
C ILE A 516 -10.37 24.54 25.05
N LEU A 517 -9.08 24.86 24.86
CA LEU A 517 -8.10 24.90 25.95
C LEU A 517 -8.48 25.90 27.03
N ALA A 518 -8.95 27.10 26.65
CA ALA A 518 -9.42 28.15 27.56
C ALA A 518 -10.69 27.72 28.28
N ASN A 519 -11.72 27.24 27.56
CA ASN A 519 -13.00 26.83 28.13
C ASN A 519 -12.88 25.68 29.13
N ALA A 520 -11.93 24.76 28.88
CA ALA A 520 -11.67 23.63 29.76
C ALA A 520 -10.56 23.91 30.80
N GLY A 521 -9.91 25.08 30.76
CA GLY A 521 -8.81 25.47 31.65
C GLY A 521 -7.66 24.47 31.62
N LEU A 522 -7.30 23.98 30.41
CA LEU A 522 -6.36 22.88 30.24
C LEU A 522 -4.92 23.31 30.02
N LEU A 523 -4.68 24.58 29.67
CA LEU A 523 -3.35 25.12 29.37
C LEU A 523 -2.99 26.27 30.28
N LYS A 524 -1.76 26.31 30.73
CA LYS A 524 -1.15 27.43 31.48
C LYS A 524 0.18 27.80 30.82
N VAL A 525 0.46 29.10 30.75
CA VAL A 525 1.79 29.58 30.33
C VAL A 525 2.71 29.52 31.54
N LYS A 526 3.88 28.87 31.38
CA LYS A 526 4.97 28.91 32.38
C LYS A 526 5.81 30.15 32.11
N LYS A 527 5.96 30.99 33.14
CA LYS A 527 6.85 32.15 33.10
C LYS A 527 8.28 31.74 33.37
#